data_37759272a21e077c450b200c87c537f5
#
_entry.id   37759272a21e077c450b200c87c537f5
#
_cell.length_a   1.000
_cell.length_b   1.000
_cell.length_c   1.000
_cell.angle_alpha   90.00
_cell.angle_beta   90.00
_cell.angle_gamma   90.00
#
_symmetry.space_group_name_H-M   'P 1'
#
loop_
_entity.id
_entity.type
_entity.pdbx_description
1 polymer ?
#
loop_
_entity_poly.entity_id
_entity_poly.type
_entity_poly.pdbx_seq_one_letter_code
_entity_poly.pdbx_strand_id
1 'polypeptide(L)'
;MSKMKFESALRYKEEAFIKFKKDFGHAYGSQTYHLLDFDRFCLAEYPHKDTLTEEMVMRWSVIKETETSNGYLSRITTLRQFGKYLVMMGEEAFILPDGLKGGTMPLMPYVFSPESLKSFFQYTDTMERYYQSTVRHLVAPVMFRYMYCCGLRPVEARHMNREDVNVQTGRVFIRESKYNKERVVYAPNELLSLTKRYLDQISAVFPESTAMFVDRKGQYFSKSTQQYLFEHCRDGAGIKTSGTRRPNMYSFRHSFATHRIYQWHKEGKDISTLLPSLSAYMGHSKYQHTLYYLHFLPEQFSEMSGFDFERFSEIIPEVYEE
;
A
#
# COMPACT_ATOMS: atom_id res chain seq x y z
N MET A 1 20.97 16.39 -2.35
CA MET A 1 19.76 16.16 -3.19
C MET A 1 19.49 17.45 -3.94
N SER A 2 19.63 17.46 -5.27
CA SER A 2 19.26 18.61 -6.11
C SER A 2 17.79 18.95 -5.84
N LYS A 3 17.49 20.22 -5.51
CA LYS A 3 16.10 20.68 -5.41
C LYS A 3 15.45 20.45 -6.75
N MET A 4 14.43 19.59 -6.80
CA MET A 4 13.57 19.45 -7.97
C MET A 4 12.94 20.80 -8.28
N LYS A 5 13.24 21.37 -9.44
CA LYS A 5 12.83 22.72 -9.83
C LYS A 5 12.03 22.64 -11.11
N PHE A 6 10.91 23.32 -11.17
CA PHE A 6 10.14 23.56 -12.38
C PHE A 6 10.77 24.71 -13.17
N GLU A 7 10.86 24.60 -14.48
CA GLU A 7 11.62 25.55 -15.32
C GLU A 7 10.85 26.00 -16.58
N SER A 8 9.77 25.31 -16.95
CA SER A 8 8.93 25.70 -18.09
C SER A 8 8.16 27.00 -17.85
N ALA A 9 7.47 27.49 -18.86
CA ALA A 9 6.56 28.63 -18.74
C ALA A 9 5.39 28.35 -17.78
N LEU A 10 5.05 27.06 -17.53
CA LEU A 10 4.00 26.64 -16.60
C LEU A 10 4.46 26.53 -15.14
N ARG A 11 5.75 26.70 -14.84
CA ARG A 11 6.38 26.45 -13.51
C ARG A 11 5.59 26.99 -12.31
N TYR A 12 5.16 28.24 -12.37
CA TYR A 12 4.44 28.87 -11.27
C TYR A 12 3.05 28.26 -11.04
N LYS A 13 2.41 27.85 -12.12
CA LYS A 13 1.08 27.18 -12.08
C LYS A 13 1.20 25.78 -11.51
N GLU A 14 2.24 25.04 -11.86
CA GLU A 14 2.55 23.70 -11.35
C GLU A 14 2.90 23.73 -9.86
N GLU A 15 3.74 24.68 -9.44
CA GLU A 15 4.08 24.90 -8.02
C GLU A 15 2.86 25.29 -7.20
N ALA A 16 2.01 26.19 -7.72
CA ALA A 16 0.75 26.59 -7.07
C ALA A 16 -0.22 25.41 -6.91
N PHE A 17 -0.34 24.58 -7.95
CA PHE A 17 -1.16 23.38 -7.90
C PHE A 17 -0.67 22.37 -6.86
N ILE A 18 0.65 22.12 -6.80
CA ILE A 18 1.22 21.21 -5.79
C ILE A 18 0.96 21.76 -4.38
N LYS A 19 1.16 23.08 -4.19
CA LYS A 19 0.87 23.74 -2.92
C LYS A 19 -0.60 23.58 -2.55
N PHE A 20 -1.52 23.88 -3.48
CA PHE A 20 -2.96 23.68 -3.29
C PHE A 20 -3.29 22.26 -2.84
N LYS A 21 -2.75 21.23 -3.50
CA LYS A 21 -2.98 19.83 -3.11
C LYS A 21 -2.46 19.51 -1.71
N LYS A 22 -1.29 20.06 -1.34
CA LYS A 22 -0.72 19.87 -0.01
C LYS A 22 -1.50 20.58 1.08
N ASP A 23 -2.00 21.77 0.83
CA ASP A 23 -2.83 22.55 1.75
C ASP A 23 -4.16 21.80 2.06
N PHE A 24 -4.66 20.97 1.11
CA PHE A 24 -5.77 20.04 1.32
C PHE A 24 -5.37 18.66 1.90
N GLY A 25 -4.16 18.53 2.47
CA GLY A 25 -3.72 17.33 3.18
C GLY A 25 -3.22 16.19 2.28
N HIS A 26 -2.98 16.43 0.98
CA HIS A 26 -2.40 15.42 0.10
C HIS A 26 -0.88 15.46 0.14
N ALA A 27 -0.20 14.34 0.36
CA ALA A 27 1.26 14.26 0.34
C ALA A 27 1.88 14.63 -1.03
N TYR A 28 1.19 14.35 -2.12
CA TYR A 28 1.46 14.70 -3.52
C TYR A 28 2.92 14.45 -4.00
N GLY A 29 3.60 13.47 -3.39
CA GLY A 29 5.01 13.18 -3.66
C GLY A 29 5.24 12.58 -5.05
N SER A 30 4.63 11.44 -5.36
CA SER A 30 4.77 10.77 -6.66
C SER A 30 4.18 11.59 -7.81
N GLN A 31 3.09 12.32 -7.57
CA GLN A 31 2.47 13.20 -8.54
C GLN A 31 3.38 14.38 -8.91
N THR A 32 4.17 14.86 -7.98
CA THR A 32 5.19 15.89 -8.26
C THR A 32 6.21 15.41 -9.30
N TYR A 33 6.60 14.14 -9.28
CA TYR A 33 7.49 13.58 -10.31
C TYR A 33 6.84 13.55 -11.70
N HIS A 34 5.55 13.25 -11.78
CA HIS A 34 4.82 13.30 -13.06
C HIS A 34 4.74 14.71 -13.62
N LEU A 35 4.52 15.71 -12.75
CA LEU A 35 4.52 17.12 -13.18
C LEU A 35 5.91 17.59 -13.58
N LEU A 36 6.96 17.21 -12.88
CA LEU A 36 8.34 17.52 -13.30
C LEU A 36 8.72 16.88 -14.64
N ASP A 37 8.23 15.68 -14.93
CA ASP A 37 8.40 15.03 -16.24
C ASP A 37 7.64 15.82 -17.33
N PHE A 38 6.44 16.31 -17.01
CA PHE A 38 5.65 17.16 -17.89
C PHE A 38 6.31 18.54 -18.10
N ASP A 39 6.79 19.17 -17.06
CA ASP A 39 7.52 20.45 -17.10
C ASP A 39 8.75 20.39 -18.02
N ARG A 40 9.54 19.30 -17.91
CA ARG A 40 10.69 19.08 -18.81
C ARG A 40 10.27 18.92 -20.27
N PHE A 41 9.18 18.20 -20.51
CA PHE A 41 8.60 18.08 -21.84
C PHE A 41 8.15 19.44 -22.36
N CYS A 42 7.47 20.24 -21.54
CA CYS A 42 7.04 21.59 -21.92
C CYS A 42 8.23 22.51 -22.19
N LEU A 43 9.26 22.45 -21.37
CA LEU A 43 10.49 23.24 -21.56
C LEU A 43 11.18 22.91 -22.90
N ALA A 44 11.22 21.63 -23.27
CA ALA A 44 11.86 21.17 -24.51
C ALA A 44 11.05 21.47 -25.76
N GLU A 45 9.73 21.21 -25.76
CA GLU A 45 8.89 21.22 -26.93
C GLU A 45 8.05 22.51 -27.09
N TYR A 46 7.76 23.18 -25.94
CA TYR A 46 6.84 24.32 -25.85
C TYR A 46 7.38 25.43 -24.95
N PRO A 47 8.62 25.94 -25.11
CA PRO A 47 9.32 26.78 -24.13
C PRO A 47 8.59 28.09 -23.79
N HIS A 48 7.73 28.57 -24.67
CA HIS A 48 7.02 29.87 -24.55
C HIS A 48 5.51 29.72 -24.28
N LYS A 49 5.01 28.48 -24.14
CA LYS A 49 3.59 28.23 -23.89
C LYS A 49 3.31 28.22 -22.40
N ASP A 50 2.54 29.17 -21.92
CA ASP A 50 2.11 29.32 -20.53
C ASP A 50 0.68 28.82 -20.28
N THR A 51 0.04 28.24 -21.30
CA THR A 51 -1.30 27.64 -21.24
C THR A 51 -1.23 26.15 -21.52
N LEU A 52 -2.11 25.38 -20.88
CA LEU A 52 -2.19 23.92 -21.07
C LEU A 52 -3.06 23.62 -22.31
N THR A 53 -2.42 23.43 -23.46
CA THR A 53 -3.13 23.20 -24.73
C THR A 53 -3.44 21.70 -24.95
N GLU A 54 -4.44 21.43 -25.81
CA GLU A 54 -4.80 20.06 -26.18
C GLU A 54 -3.61 19.31 -26.81
N GLU A 55 -2.89 19.96 -27.70
CA GLU A 55 -1.73 19.39 -28.39
C GLU A 55 -0.66 18.92 -27.36
N MET A 56 -0.29 19.77 -26.40
CA MET A 56 0.70 19.45 -25.37
C MET A 56 0.25 18.26 -24.54
N VAL A 57 -1.01 18.29 -24.09
CA VAL A 57 -1.58 17.25 -23.25
C VAL A 57 -1.65 15.92 -24.00
N MET A 58 -2.14 15.92 -25.22
CA MET A 58 -2.27 14.69 -26.01
C MET A 58 -0.93 14.08 -26.38
N ARG A 59 0.07 14.88 -26.80
CA ARG A 59 1.42 14.40 -27.10
C ARG A 59 2.11 13.77 -25.89
N TRP A 60 2.02 14.43 -24.72
CA TRP A 60 2.63 13.89 -23.51
C TRP A 60 1.87 12.67 -22.97
N SER A 61 0.58 12.56 -23.25
CA SER A 61 -0.28 11.46 -22.79
C SER A 61 -0.12 10.16 -23.59
N VAL A 62 0.73 10.13 -24.61
CA VAL A 62 1.04 8.88 -25.32
C VAL A 62 1.71 7.89 -24.36
N ILE A 63 1.26 6.63 -24.35
CA ILE A 63 1.84 5.57 -23.50
C ILE A 63 3.30 5.34 -23.87
N LYS A 64 4.19 5.28 -22.86
CA LYS A 64 5.62 5.03 -23.06
C LYS A 64 5.87 3.52 -23.09
N GLU A 65 6.81 3.05 -23.93
CA GLU A 65 7.12 1.60 -24.09
C GLU A 65 7.46 0.89 -22.76
N THR A 66 8.12 1.59 -21.85
CA THR A 66 8.53 1.05 -20.54
C THR A 66 7.53 1.31 -19.43
N GLU A 67 6.39 1.93 -19.74
CA GLU A 67 5.41 2.37 -18.76
C GLU A 67 4.41 1.26 -18.44
N THR A 68 4.21 0.98 -17.15
CA THR A 68 3.12 0.11 -16.73
C THR A 68 1.78 0.83 -16.86
N SER A 69 0.69 0.08 -17.07
CA SER A 69 -0.66 0.68 -17.16
C SER A 69 -1.03 1.51 -15.94
N ASN A 70 -0.66 1.07 -14.72
CA ASN A 70 -0.88 1.85 -13.50
C ASN A 70 -0.01 3.11 -13.46
N GLY A 71 1.22 3.06 -13.96
CA GLY A 71 2.09 4.22 -14.12
C GLY A 71 1.47 5.23 -15.07
N TYR A 72 1.01 4.76 -16.23
CA TYR A 72 0.30 5.55 -17.22
C TYR A 72 -0.94 6.23 -16.62
N LEU A 73 -1.84 5.46 -15.98
CA LEU A 73 -3.05 6.01 -15.35
C LEU A 73 -2.73 7.04 -14.26
N SER A 74 -1.70 6.78 -13.45
CA SER A 74 -1.26 7.74 -12.43
C SER A 74 -0.76 9.04 -13.06
N ARG A 75 0.02 8.93 -14.13
CA ARG A 75 0.59 10.08 -14.87
C ARG A 75 -0.50 10.94 -15.51
N ILE A 76 -1.39 10.33 -16.29
CA ILE A 76 -2.48 11.07 -16.95
C ILE A 76 -3.51 11.63 -15.97
N THR A 77 -3.78 10.91 -14.86
CA THR A 77 -4.66 11.41 -13.82
C THR A 77 -4.07 12.65 -13.15
N THR A 78 -2.76 12.70 -12.94
CA THR A 78 -2.08 13.88 -12.38
C THR A 78 -2.24 15.08 -13.30
N LEU A 79 -2.02 14.89 -14.61
CA LEU A 79 -2.16 15.97 -15.59
C LEU A 79 -3.62 16.45 -15.72
N ARG A 80 -4.58 15.51 -15.73
CA ARG A 80 -6.01 15.84 -15.70
C ARG A 80 -6.39 16.69 -14.49
N GLN A 81 -5.89 16.34 -13.32
CA GLN A 81 -6.13 17.11 -12.08
C GLN A 81 -5.49 18.50 -12.15
N PHE A 82 -4.35 18.64 -12.82
CA PHE A 82 -3.73 19.93 -13.06
C PHE A 82 -4.58 20.79 -14.01
N GLY A 83 -5.05 20.24 -15.11
CA GLY A 83 -5.97 20.96 -16.02
C GLY A 83 -7.27 21.40 -15.31
N LYS A 84 -7.89 20.51 -14.53
CA LYS A 84 -9.07 20.87 -13.71
C LYS A 84 -8.77 22.00 -12.73
N TYR A 85 -7.59 22.03 -12.12
CA TYR A 85 -7.17 23.11 -11.23
C TYR A 85 -7.03 24.44 -11.99
N LEU A 86 -6.40 24.46 -13.15
CA LEU A 86 -6.23 25.68 -13.93
C LEU A 86 -7.59 26.28 -14.32
N VAL A 87 -8.52 25.46 -14.81
CA VAL A 87 -9.90 25.91 -15.12
C VAL A 87 -10.62 26.44 -13.87
N MET A 88 -10.46 25.78 -12.71
CA MET A 88 -11.02 26.26 -11.45
C MET A 88 -10.45 27.63 -11.05
N MET A 89 -9.20 27.91 -11.39
CA MET A 89 -8.55 29.21 -11.14
C MET A 89 -8.89 30.28 -12.17
N GLY A 90 -9.78 29.97 -13.14
CA GLY A 90 -10.22 30.90 -14.18
C GLY A 90 -9.29 30.98 -15.40
N GLU A 91 -8.35 30.03 -15.54
CA GLU A 91 -7.44 29.97 -16.67
C GLU A 91 -7.98 29.06 -17.78
N GLU A 92 -7.63 29.40 -19.03
CA GLU A 92 -7.86 28.50 -20.16
C GLU A 92 -6.92 27.31 -20.08
N ALA A 93 -7.47 26.09 -20.01
CA ALA A 93 -6.70 24.86 -20.02
C ALA A 93 -7.49 23.70 -20.63
N PHE A 94 -6.81 22.88 -21.39
CA PHE A 94 -7.38 21.62 -21.86
C PHE A 94 -7.39 20.58 -20.73
N ILE A 95 -8.56 19.98 -20.50
CA ILE A 95 -8.72 18.89 -19.53
C ILE A 95 -8.75 17.57 -20.27
N LEU A 96 -7.81 16.69 -19.96
CA LEU A 96 -7.76 15.35 -20.53
C LEU A 96 -9.07 14.59 -20.24
N PRO A 97 -9.78 14.04 -21.24
CA PRO A 97 -11.05 13.36 -21.04
C PRO A 97 -10.94 12.16 -20.10
N ASP A 98 -12.04 11.88 -19.38
CA ASP A 98 -12.18 10.64 -18.65
C ASP A 98 -12.33 9.47 -19.63
N GLY A 99 -11.87 8.26 -19.27
CA GLY A 99 -12.03 7.06 -20.11
C GLY A 99 -10.82 6.64 -20.92
N LEU A 100 -9.68 7.31 -20.79
CA LEU A 100 -8.42 6.75 -21.31
C LEU A 100 -8.06 5.53 -20.45
N LYS A 101 -8.46 4.35 -20.96
CA LYS A 101 -8.19 3.08 -20.28
C LYS A 101 -6.76 2.64 -20.56
N GLY A 102 -5.93 2.57 -19.56
CA GLY A 102 -4.77 1.71 -19.60
C GLY A 102 -5.30 0.26 -19.54
N GLY A 103 -5.26 -0.43 -20.66
CA GLY A 103 -5.92 -1.73 -20.83
C GLY A 103 -5.28 -2.88 -20.04
N THR A 104 -5.39 -2.89 -18.72
CA THR A 104 -5.00 -4.05 -17.91
C THR A 104 -6.10 -4.42 -16.95
N MET A 105 -6.44 -5.71 -16.98
CA MET A 105 -7.24 -6.33 -15.92
C MET A 105 -6.63 -6.00 -14.55
N PRO A 106 -7.45 -5.77 -13.52
CA PRO A 106 -6.96 -5.59 -12.16
C PRO A 106 -5.99 -6.72 -11.82
N LEU A 107 -4.76 -6.38 -11.45
CA LEU A 107 -3.78 -7.39 -11.04
C LEU A 107 -4.31 -8.05 -9.76
N MET A 108 -4.66 -9.33 -9.87
CA MET A 108 -5.07 -10.10 -8.71
C MET A 108 -3.94 -10.11 -7.67
N PRO A 109 -4.17 -9.70 -6.41
CA PRO A 109 -3.14 -9.71 -5.39
C PRO A 109 -2.68 -11.13 -5.09
N TYR A 110 -1.42 -11.24 -4.70
CA TYR A 110 -0.91 -12.49 -4.17
C TYR A 110 -1.46 -12.71 -2.74
N VAL A 111 -2.05 -13.87 -2.51
CA VAL A 111 -2.48 -14.37 -1.20
C VAL A 111 -1.55 -15.51 -0.81
N PHE A 112 -0.92 -15.42 0.35
CA PHE A 112 -0.07 -16.49 0.85
C PHE A 112 -0.90 -17.71 1.21
N SER A 113 -0.47 -18.90 0.77
CA SER A 113 -1.03 -20.15 1.34
C SER A 113 -0.57 -20.35 2.78
N PRO A 114 -1.26 -21.19 3.56
CA PRO A 114 -0.82 -21.54 4.93
C PRO A 114 0.62 -22.07 4.97
N GLU A 115 1.01 -22.88 3.98
CA GLU A 115 2.34 -23.46 3.86
C GLU A 115 3.39 -22.38 3.58
N SER A 116 3.09 -21.45 2.66
CA SER A 116 3.98 -20.32 2.36
C SER A 116 4.15 -19.39 3.56
N LEU A 117 3.08 -19.12 4.32
CA LEU A 117 3.17 -18.35 5.57
C LEU A 117 4.02 -19.08 6.60
N LYS A 118 3.81 -20.38 6.77
CA LYS A 118 4.60 -21.20 7.69
C LYS A 118 6.08 -21.15 7.33
N SER A 119 6.42 -21.36 6.06
CA SER A 119 7.82 -21.29 5.59
C SER A 119 8.41 -19.89 5.80
N PHE A 120 7.64 -18.83 5.51
CA PHE A 120 8.08 -17.45 5.72
C PHE A 120 8.40 -17.18 7.19
N PHE A 121 7.49 -17.53 8.11
CA PHE A 121 7.69 -17.29 9.53
C PHE A 121 8.76 -18.20 10.13
N GLN A 122 8.88 -19.45 9.70
CA GLN A 122 9.98 -20.31 10.10
C GLN A 122 11.33 -19.71 9.72
N TYR A 123 11.47 -19.20 8.50
CA TYR A 123 12.69 -18.53 8.07
C TYR A 123 12.99 -17.30 8.94
N THR A 124 11.99 -16.45 9.22
CA THR A 124 12.21 -15.28 10.07
C THR A 124 12.62 -15.65 11.51
N ASP A 125 12.09 -16.75 12.05
CA ASP A 125 12.41 -17.23 13.40
C ASP A 125 13.81 -17.84 13.54
N THR A 126 14.33 -18.39 12.43
CA THR A 126 15.67 -19.02 12.36
C THR A 126 16.72 -18.11 11.74
N MET A 127 16.36 -16.85 11.45
CA MET A 127 17.27 -15.91 10.83
C MET A 127 18.46 -15.61 11.74
N GLU A 128 19.66 -15.84 11.22
CA GLU A 128 20.91 -15.56 11.92
C GLU A 128 21.17 -14.07 12.10
N ARG A 129 21.91 -13.75 13.14
CA ARG A 129 22.40 -12.39 13.38
C ARG A 129 23.40 -12.03 12.28
N TYR A 130 23.14 -10.94 11.59
CA TYR A 130 24.02 -10.46 10.54
C TYR A 130 24.84 -9.26 11.03
N TYR A 131 26.17 -9.26 10.79
CA TYR A 131 27.09 -8.27 11.33
C TYR A 131 26.77 -6.82 10.88
N GLN A 132 26.23 -6.64 9.67
CA GLN A 132 25.84 -5.31 9.18
C GLN A 132 24.46 -4.84 9.67
N SER A 133 23.70 -5.72 10.30
CA SER A 133 22.36 -5.39 10.81
C SER A 133 22.03 -6.25 12.03
N THR A 134 22.46 -5.77 13.17
CA THR A 134 22.40 -6.49 14.45
C THR A 134 20.97 -6.73 14.97
N VAL A 135 19.96 -6.14 14.34
CA VAL A 135 18.56 -6.18 14.86
C VAL A 135 17.55 -6.80 13.91
N ARG A 136 17.86 -7.01 12.61
CA ARG A 136 16.86 -7.50 11.65
C ARG A 136 16.29 -8.88 11.99
N HIS A 137 17.09 -9.77 12.61
CA HIS A 137 16.67 -11.08 13.07
C HIS A 137 15.68 -11.00 14.26
N LEU A 138 15.70 -9.89 15.01
CA LEU A 138 14.73 -9.60 16.08
C LEU A 138 13.46 -8.96 15.51
N VAL A 139 13.62 -8.04 14.54
CA VAL A 139 12.53 -7.25 13.98
C VAL A 139 11.66 -8.07 13.02
N ALA A 140 12.26 -8.86 12.13
CA ALA A 140 11.53 -9.56 11.07
C ALA A 140 10.43 -10.49 11.59
N PRO A 141 10.68 -11.35 12.61
CA PRO A 141 9.66 -12.24 13.15
C PRO A 141 8.43 -11.51 13.68
N VAL A 142 8.64 -10.35 14.29
CA VAL A 142 7.56 -9.58 14.93
C VAL A 142 6.85 -8.68 13.91
N MET A 143 7.58 -7.90 13.15
CA MET A 143 7.01 -6.94 12.18
C MET A 143 6.08 -7.62 11.17
N PHE A 144 6.53 -8.70 10.53
CA PHE A 144 5.73 -9.36 9.51
C PHE A 144 4.52 -10.11 10.10
N ARG A 145 4.64 -10.61 11.34
CA ARG A 145 3.48 -11.16 12.05
C ARG A 145 2.43 -10.09 12.37
N TYR A 146 2.84 -8.90 12.80
CA TYR A 146 1.89 -7.78 12.95
C TYR A 146 1.19 -7.44 11.63
N MET A 147 1.93 -7.40 10.53
CA MET A 147 1.34 -7.14 9.21
C MET A 147 0.31 -8.21 8.82
N TYR A 148 0.57 -9.48 9.13
CA TYR A 148 -0.36 -10.57 8.85
C TYR A 148 -1.47 -10.68 9.89
N CYS A 149 -1.17 -10.82 11.17
CA CYS A 149 -2.16 -11.11 12.21
C CYS A 149 -3.12 -9.92 12.47
N CYS A 150 -2.64 -8.69 12.29
CA CYS A 150 -3.44 -7.47 12.50
C CYS A 150 -3.85 -6.79 11.18
N GLY A 151 -3.50 -7.35 10.04
CA GLY A 151 -3.83 -6.79 8.73
C GLY A 151 -3.24 -5.40 8.48
N LEU A 152 -2.06 -5.07 9.02
CA LEU A 152 -1.46 -3.75 8.92
C LEU A 152 -0.97 -3.45 7.50
N ARG A 153 -1.06 -2.17 7.12
CA ARG A 153 -0.34 -1.68 5.93
C ARG A 153 1.17 -1.63 6.21
N PRO A 154 2.02 -1.82 5.20
CA PRO A 154 3.47 -1.73 5.39
C PRO A 154 3.93 -0.41 6.04
N VAL A 155 3.30 0.71 5.69
CA VAL A 155 3.60 2.02 6.26
C VAL A 155 3.17 2.12 7.73
N GLU A 156 2.05 1.51 8.11
CA GLU A 156 1.56 1.50 9.49
C GLU A 156 2.52 0.70 10.40
N ALA A 157 2.92 -0.50 9.98
CA ALA A 157 3.93 -1.27 10.71
C ALA A 157 5.25 -0.51 10.85
N ARG A 158 5.70 0.16 9.79
CA ARG A 158 6.96 0.90 9.79
C ARG A 158 6.99 2.10 10.74
N HIS A 159 5.86 2.78 10.93
CA HIS A 159 5.75 3.99 11.77
C HIS A 159 5.09 3.74 13.13
N MET A 160 4.91 2.46 13.51
CA MET A 160 4.38 2.09 14.83
C MET A 160 5.35 2.48 15.93
N ASN A 161 4.83 3.04 17.03
CA ASN A 161 5.58 3.31 18.26
C ASN A 161 5.47 2.16 19.25
N ARG A 162 6.41 2.05 20.19
CA ARG A 162 6.34 1.08 21.28
C ARG A 162 5.11 1.29 22.15
N GLU A 163 4.77 2.54 22.45
CA GLU A 163 3.60 2.93 23.25
C GLU A 163 2.26 2.61 22.59
N ASP A 164 2.24 2.41 21.26
CA ASP A 164 1.03 2.04 20.54
C ASP A 164 0.59 0.60 20.81
N VAL A 165 1.47 -0.22 21.41
CA VAL A 165 1.22 -1.64 21.68
C VAL A 165 1.07 -1.89 23.16
N ASN A 166 -0.15 -2.21 23.59
CA ASN A 166 -0.39 -2.67 24.94
C ASN A 166 -0.26 -4.20 25.01
N VAL A 167 0.86 -4.69 25.52
CA VAL A 167 1.18 -6.12 25.57
C VAL A 167 0.36 -6.92 26.59
N GLN A 168 -0.38 -6.28 27.50
CA GLN A 168 -1.28 -6.93 28.45
C GLN A 168 -2.67 -7.15 27.83
N THR A 169 -3.18 -6.18 27.09
CA THR A 169 -4.54 -6.21 26.54
C THR A 169 -4.59 -6.62 25.07
N GLY A 170 -3.45 -6.67 24.39
CA GLY A 170 -3.36 -6.91 22.95
C GLY A 170 -3.79 -5.73 22.09
N ARG A 171 -4.15 -4.58 22.67
CA ARG A 171 -4.54 -3.39 21.89
C ARG A 171 -3.34 -2.82 21.17
N VAL A 172 -3.54 -2.54 19.88
CA VAL A 172 -2.57 -1.89 19.01
C VAL A 172 -3.23 -0.67 18.40
N PHE A 173 -2.72 0.50 18.71
CA PHE A 173 -3.22 1.77 18.20
C PHE A 173 -2.52 2.12 16.89
N ILE A 174 -3.28 2.30 15.82
CA ILE A 174 -2.76 2.65 14.50
C ILE A 174 -3.00 4.13 14.30
N ARG A 175 -1.91 4.89 14.37
CA ARG A 175 -1.88 6.34 14.13
C ARG A 175 -1.84 6.62 12.63
N GLU A 176 -2.34 7.77 12.23
CA GLU A 176 -2.15 8.38 10.91
C GLU A 176 -2.24 7.40 9.72
N SER A 177 -3.29 6.57 9.68
CA SER A 177 -3.54 5.80 8.48
C SER A 177 -3.95 6.72 7.31
N LYS A 178 -4.00 6.18 6.10
CA LYS A 178 -4.45 6.93 4.91
C LYS A 178 -5.74 7.72 5.23
N TYR A 179 -5.73 9.05 5.02
CA TYR A 179 -6.78 10.04 5.38
C TYR A 179 -6.86 10.40 6.88
N ASN A 180 -5.75 10.33 7.65
CA ASN A 180 -5.70 10.67 9.08
C ASN A 180 -6.75 9.93 9.94
N LYS A 181 -7.08 8.68 9.56
CA LYS A 181 -8.00 7.85 10.34
C LYS A 181 -7.22 6.96 11.28
N GLU A 182 -7.44 7.16 12.55
CA GLU A 182 -6.92 6.31 13.62
C GLU A 182 -7.84 5.10 13.84
N ARG A 183 -7.29 4.00 14.27
CA ARG A 183 -8.06 2.82 14.66
C ARG A 183 -7.30 1.94 15.65
N VAL A 184 -8.03 1.11 16.36
CA VAL A 184 -7.49 0.07 17.22
C VAL A 184 -7.63 -1.27 16.52
N VAL A 185 -6.57 -2.08 16.56
CA VAL A 185 -6.58 -3.49 16.18
C VAL A 185 -6.08 -4.33 17.37
N TYR A 186 -6.25 -5.64 17.32
CA TYR A 186 -5.86 -6.52 18.41
C TYR A 186 -4.85 -7.57 17.92
N ALA A 187 -3.76 -7.69 18.66
CA ALA A 187 -2.76 -8.73 18.45
C ALA A 187 -3.14 -10.00 19.23
N PRO A 188 -2.98 -11.20 18.65
CA PRO A 188 -3.22 -12.46 19.37
C PRO A 188 -2.14 -12.71 20.43
N ASN A 189 -2.46 -13.54 21.44
CA ASN A 189 -1.62 -13.78 22.61
C ASN A 189 -0.22 -14.31 22.25
N GLU A 190 -0.12 -15.16 21.25
CA GLU A 190 1.16 -15.70 20.77
C GLU A 190 2.07 -14.59 20.23
N LEU A 191 1.49 -13.64 19.50
CA LEU A 191 2.23 -12.47 19.01
C LEU A 191 2.63 -11.54 20.15
N LEU A 192 1.79 -11.38 21.18
CA LEU A 192 2.13 -10.58 22.36
C LEU A 192 3.29 -11.17 23.15
N SER A 193 3.34 -12.49 23.30
CA SER A 193 4.46 -13.19 23.96
C SER A 193 5.78 -12.99 23.20
N LEU A 194 5.72 -13.04 21.86
CA LEU A 194 6.86 -12.74 20.99
C LEU A 194 7.26 -11.26 21.08
N THR A 195 6.27 -10.37 21.13
CA THR A 195 6.47 -8.92 21.25
C THR A 195 7.17 -8.55 22.55
N LYS A 196 6.79 -9.14 23.67
CA LYS A 196 7.47 -8.92 24.95
C LYS A 196 8.96 -9.22 24.87
N ARG A 197 9.30 -10.44 24.42
CA ARG A 197 10.70 -10.84 24.24
C ARG A 197 11.48 -9.94 23.31
N TYR A 198 10.83 -9.50 22.23
CA TYR A 198 11.40 -8.54 21.30
C TYR A 198 11.69 -7.19 21.96
N LEU A 199 10.72 -6.64 22.69
CA LEU A 199 10.85 -5.34 23.36
C LEU A 199 11.94 -5.37 24.43
N ASP A 200 12.08 -6.46 25.20
CA ASP A 200 13.14 -6.61 26.18
C ASP A 200 14.53 -6.53 25.52
N GLN A 201 14.73 -7.23 24.39
CA GLN A 201 15.99 -7.25 23.68
C GLN A 201 16.29 -5.93 22.98
N ILE A 202 15.28 -5.35 22.30
CA ILE A 202 15.50 -4.12 21.50
C ILE A 202 15.64 -2.90 22.40
N SER A 203 14.99 -2.85 23.57
CA SER A 203 15.15 -1.77 24.53
C SER A 203 16.53 -1.78 25.19
N ALA A 204 17.15 -2.94 25.35
CA ALA A 204 18.52 -3.04 25.82
C ALA A 204 19.54 -2.46 24.81
N VAL A 205 19.23 -2.56 23.51
CA VAL A 205 20.12 -2.03 22.43
C VAL A 205 19.82 -0.56 22.12
N PHE A 206 18.57 -0.16 22.11
CA PHE A 206 18.10 1.18 21.77
C PHE A 206 17.07 1.70 22.81
N PRO A 207 17.50 2.04 24.03
CA PRO A 207 16.57 2.45 25.09
C PRO A 207 15.80 3.72 24.76
N GLU A 208 16.42 4.68 24.05
CA GLU A 208 15.81 5.97 23.73
C GLU A 208 14.91 5.93 22.48
N SER A 209 14.84 4.80 21.77
CA SER A 209 14.02 4.74 20.57
C SER A 209 12.55 4.57 20.91
N THR A 210 11.71 5.43 20.37
CA THR A 210 10.24 5.30 20.45
C THR A 210 9.68 4.36 19.40
N ALA A 211 10.44 4.10 18.32
CA ALA A 211 10.00 3.23 17.24
C ALA A 211 9.79 1.79 17.72
N MET A 212 8.65 1.19 17.37
CA MET A 212 8.40 -0.22 17.63
C MET A 212 9.38 -1.09 16.86
N PHE A 213 9.58 -0.83 15.58
CA PHE A 213 10.51 -1.54 14.71
C PHE A 213 11.62 -0.61 14.27
N VAL A 214 12.84 -0.98 14.63
CA VAL A 214 14.02 -0.12 14.45
C VAL A 214 14.98 -0.69 13.42
N ASP A 215 15.62 0.21 12.68
CA ASP A 215 16.76 -0.11 11.84
C ASP A 215 18.05 -0.27 12.68
N ARG A 216 19.19 -0.48 12.02
CA ARG A 216 20.50 -0.64 12.65
C ARG A 216 20.96 0.59 13.46
N LYS A 217 20.27 1.73 13.32
CA LYS A 217 20.57 3.00 14.03
C LYS A 217 19.55 3.33 15.09
N GLY A 218 18.60 2.45 15.37
CA GLY A 218 17.51 2.72 16.30
C GLY A 218 16.42 3.64 15.76
N GLN A 219 16.39 3.89 14.43
CA GLN A 219 15.43 4.76 13.77
C GLN A 219 14.33 3.92 13.10
N TYR A 220 13.20 4.56 12.74
CA TYR A 220 12.16 3.92 11.93
C TYR A 220 12.75 3.39 10.62
N PHE A 221 12.24 2.24 10.18
CA PHE A 221 12.63 1.70 8.87
C PHE A 221 12.30 2.68 7.74
N SER A 222 13.23 2.85 6.81
CA SER A 222 12.90 3.44 5.51
C SER A 222 12.05 2.45 4.69
N LYS A 223 11.31 2.96 3.70
CA LYS A 223 10.54 2.10 2.77
C LYS A 223 11.45 1.08 2.08
N SER A 224 12.63 1.49 1.64
CA SER A 224 13.59 0.62 0.96
C SER A 224 14.19 -0.44 1.89
N THR A 225 14.49 -0.08 3.14
CA THR A 225 15.02 -1.04 4.13
C THR A 225 13.98 -2.11 4.47
N GLN A 226 12.71 -1.70 4.66
CA GLN A 226 11.61 -2.63 4.91
C GLN A 226 11.37 -3.57 3.72
N GLN A 227 11.41 -3.02 2.50
CA GLN A 227 11.27 -3.80 1.27
C GLN A 227 12.40 -4.82 1.13
N TYR A 228 13.64 -4.41 1.33
CA TYR A 228 14.80 -5.29 1.29
C TYR A 228 14.67 -6.42 2.33
N LEU A 229 14.26 -6.12 3.57
CA LEU A 229 14.07 -7.14 4.60
C LEU A 229 12.99 -8.15 4.21
N PHE A 230 11.88 -7.68 3.65
CA PHE A 230 10.82 -8.55 3.15
C PHE A 230 11.32 -9.48 2.03
N GLU A 231 12.01 -8.92 1.03
CA GLU A 231 12.54 -9.69 -0.10
C GLU A 231 13.54 -10.75 0.35
N HIS A 232 14.43 -10.37 1.26
CA HIS A 232 15.39 -11.31 1.86
C HIS A 232 14.68 -12.47 2.59
N CYS A 233 13.64 -12.18 3.37
CA CYS A 233 12.87 -13.24 4.06
C CYS A 233 12.06 -14.09 3.09
N ARG A 234 11.43 -13.49 2.08
CA ARG A 234 10.68 -14.21 1.04
C ARG A 234 11.58 -15.19 0.28
N ASP A 235 12.73 -14.72 -0.14
CA ASP A 235 13.67 -15.51 -0.94
C ASP A 235 14.31 -16.61 -0.10
N GLY A 236 14.69 -16.31 1.15
CA GLY A 236 15.20 -17.29 2.11
C GLY A 236 14.18 -18.35 2.51
N ALA A 237 12.90 -18.00 2.53
CA ALA A 237 11.81 -18.95 2.75
C ALA A 237 11.48 -19.82 1.51
N GLY A 238 12.19 -19.63 0.40
CA GLY A 238 11.98 -20.38 -0.84
C GLY A 238 10.66 -20.07 -1.54
N ILE A 239 10.03 -18.93 -1.25
CA ILE A 239 8.74 -18.55 -1.84
C ILE A 239 8.99 -18.05 -3.27
N LYS A 240 8.73 -18.93 -4.23
CA LYS A 240 8.95 -18.64 -5.65
C LYS A 240 7.99 -17.58 -6.19
N THR A 241 8.53 -16.68 -6.96
CA THR A 241 7.76 -15.70 -7.74
C THR A 241 7.51 -16.28 -9.13
N SER A 242 6.51 -17.14 -9.28
CA SER A 242 6.12 -17.67 -10.58
C SER A 242 4.94 -16.89 -11.17
N GLY A 243 5.02 -16.55 -12.44
CA GLY A 243 3.94 -15.87 -13.17
C GLY A 243 3.82 -14.37 -12.88
N THR A 244 2.63 -13.83 -13.13
CA THR A 244 2.29 -12.40 -13.00
C THR A 244 2.11 -11.93 -11.55
N ARG A 245 1.94 -12.87 -10.60
CA ARG A 245 1.62 -12.59 -9.20
C ARG A 245 2.89 -12.73 -8.35
N ARG A 246 3.49 -11.59 -7.98
CA ARG A 246 4.65 -11.57 -7.07
C ARG A 246 4.21 -11.23 -5.64
N PRO A 247 4.62 -12.04 -4.61
CA PRO A 247 4.41 -11.67 -3.23
C PRO A 247 5.09 -10.33 -2.94
N ASN A 248 4.36 -9.45 -2.28
CA ASN A 248 4.86 -8.18 -1.77
C ASN A 248 4.37 -7.97 -0.33
N MET A 249 4.80 -6.92 0.33
CA MET A 249 4.41 -6.68 1.72
C MET A 249 2.90 -6.52 1.93
N TYR A 250 2.16 -5.98 0.94
CA TYR A 250 0.68 -5.90 1.02
C TYR A 250 0.03 -7.28 0.98
N SER A 251 0.74 -8.30 0.47
CA SER A 251 0.24 -9.67 0.43
C SER A 251 -0.11 -10.22 1.82
N PHE A 252 0.58 -9.80 2.88
CA PHE A 252 0.19 -10.16 4.26
C PHE A 252 -1.19 -9.66 4.62
N ARG A 253 -1.48 -8.41 4.29
CA ARG A 253 -2.78 -7.81 4.56
C ARG A 253 -3.89 -8.41 3.68
N HIS A 254 -3.59 -8.73 2.43
CA HIS A 254 -4.51 -9.44 1.56
C HIS A 254 -4.80 -10.84 2.10
N SER A 255 -3.77 -11.57 2.52
CA SER A 255 -3.91 -12.90 3.14
C SER A 255 -4.70 -12.84 4.44
N PHE A 256 -4.45 -11.84 5.31
CA PHE A 256 -5.25 -11.64 6.52
C PHE A 256 -6.75 -11.53 6.20
N ALA A 257 -7.12 -10.65 5.27
CA ALA A 257 -8.51 -10.42 4.93
C ALA A 257 -9.16 -11.67 4.30
N THR A 258 -8.49 -12.28 3.31
CA THR A 258 -8.99 -13.49 2.63
C THR A 258 -9.12 -14.66 3.60
N HIS A 259 -8.09 -14.91 4.45
CA HIS A 259 -8.13 -16.00 5.42
C HIS A 259 -9.19 -15.76 6.51
N ARG A 260 -9.44 -14.50 6.90
CA ARG A 260 -10.49 -14.18 7.86
C ARG A 260 -11.87 -14.46 7.29
N ILE A 261 -12.13 -14.05 6.06
CA ILE A 261 -13.40 -14.33 5.37
C ILE A 261 -13.58 -15.85 5.20
N TYR A 262 -12.51 -16.54 4.81
CA TYR A 262 -12.53 -18.01 4.71
C TYR A 262 -12.88 -18.69 6.02
N GLN A 263 -12.24 -18.26 7.11
CA GLN A 263 -12.52 -18.82 8.42
C GLN A 263 -14.00 -18.62 8.82
N TRP A 264 -14.56 -17.44 8.58
CA TRP A 264 -15.98 -17.18 8.83
C TRP A 264 -16.89 -18.06 8.01
N HIS A 265 -16.54 -18.30 6.75
CA HIS A 265 -17.28 -19.23 5.90
C HIS A 265 -17.28 -20.66 6.48
N LYS A 266 -16.10 -21.16 6.85
CA LYS A 266 -15.97 -22.49 7.49
C LYS A 266 -16.76 -22.60 8.79
N GLU A 267 -16.88 -21.53 9.54
CA GLU A 267 -17.66 -21.44 10.77
C GLU A 267 -19.18 -21.27 10.51
N GLY A 268 -19.60 -21.22 9.26
CA GLY A 268 -21.02 -21.02 8.89
C GLY A 268 -21.58 -19.64 9.26
N LYS A 269 -20.68 -18.64 9.44
CA LYS A 269 -21.09 -17.27 9.77
C LYS A 269 -21.60 -16.52 8.54
N ASP A 270 -22.55 -15.63 8.76
CA ASP A 270 -23.00 -14.73 7.70
C ASP A 270 -21.91 -13.68 7.40
N ILE A 271 -21.21 -13.89 6.28
CA ILE A 271 -20.13 -13.03 5.83
C ILE A 271 -20.64 -11.62 5.53
N SER A 272 -21.86 -11.48 4.99
CA SER A 272 -22.43 -10.18 4.59
C SER A 272 -22.56 -9.24 5.79
N THR A 273 -22.90 -9.76 6.97
CA THR A 273 -23.01 -8.99 8.22
C THR A 273 -21.66 -8.67 8.84
N LEU A 274 -20.62 -9.44 8.55
CA LEU A 274 -19.28 -9.28 9.14
C LEU A 274 -18.33 -8.43 8.30
N LEU A 275 -18.57 -8.32 6.99
CA LEU A 275 -17.73 -7.53 6.09
C LEU A 275 -17.62 -6.04 6.46
N PRO A 276 -18.69 -5.33 6.90
CA PRO A 276 -18.55 -3.95 7.38
C PRO A 276 -17.58 -3.83 8.56
N SER A 277 -17.62 -4.78 9.49
CA SER A 277 -16.69 -4.82 10.63
C SER A 277 -15.26 -5.06 10.19
N LEU A 278 -15.02 -5.96 9.21
CA LEU A 278 -13.69 -6.15 8.61
C LEU A 278 -13.21 -4.89 7.89
N SER A 279 -14.10 -4.21 7.17
CA SER A 279 -13.79 -2.95 6.48
C SER A 279 -13.33 -1.87 7.47
N ALA A 280 -14.05 -1.70 8.57
CA ALA A 280 -13.70 -0.77 9.65
C ALA A 280 -12.38 -1.16 10.32
N TYR A 281 -12.20 -2.44 10.66
CA TYR A 281 -10.96 -2.99 11.26
C TYR A 281 -9.75 -2.74 10.38
N MET A 282 -9.87 -2.98 9.08
CA MET A 282 -8.80 -2.71 8.13
C MET A 282 -8.60 -1.23 7.83
N GLY A 283 -9.52 -0.34 8.23
CA GLY A 283 -9.46 1.09 7.94
C GLY A 283 -9.58 1.37 6.44
N HIS A 284 -10.52 0.73 5.76
CA HIS A 284 -10.87 1.03 4.39
C HIS A 284 -11.76 2.27 4.33
N SER A 285 -11.43 3.20 3.43
CA SER A 285 -12.21 4.42 3.22
C SER A 285 -13.50 4.17 2.44
N LYS A 286 -13.50 3.14 1.61
CA LYS A 286 -14.65 2.68 0.83
C LYS A 286 -14.87 1.19 1.09
N TYR A 287 -16.12 0.80 1.28
CA TYR A 287 -16.52 -0.59 1.52
C TYR A 287 -16.14 -1.53 0.36
N GLN A 288 -16.17 -1.02 -0.87
CA GLN A 288 -15.76 -1.73 -2.07
C GLN A 288 -14.35 -2.32 -1.99
N HIS A 289 -13.44 -1.68 -1.25
CA HIS A 289 -12.09 -2.22 -1.05
C HIS A 289 -12.08 -3.52 -0.23
N THR A 290 -13.14 -3.78 0.54
CA THR A 290 -13.29 -5.03 1.30
C THR A 290 -14.01 -6.07 0.45
N LEU A 291 -15.02 -5.68 -0.33
CA LEU A 291 -15.70 -6.56 -1.28
C LEU A 291 -14.72 -7.19 -2.29
N TYR A 292 -13.68 -6.45 -2.65
CA TYR A 292 -12.61 -6.95 -3.53
C TYR A 292 -12.03 -8.29 -3.07
N TYR A 293 -11.96 -8.57 -1.77
CA TYR A 293 -11.44 -9.85 -1.26
C TYR A 293 -12.39 -11.03 -1.51
N LEU A 294 -13.65 -10.79 -1.77
CA LEU A 294 -14.62 -11.85 -2.12
C LEU A 294 -14.31 -12.48 -3.48
N HIS A 295 -13.72 -11.68 -4.41
CA HIS A 295 -13.32 -12.17 -5.74
C HIS A 295 -12.19 -13.21 -5.69
N PHE A 296 -11.45 -13.31 -4.57
CA PHE A 296 -10.37 -14.30 -4.41
C PHE A 296 -10.84 -15.62 -3.82
N LEU A 297 -12.05 -15.66 -3.30
CA LEU A 297 -12.62 -16.87 -2.72
C LEU A 297 -12.73 -18.02 -3.73
N PRO A 298 -13.21 -17.80 -4.99
CA PRO A 298 -13.39 -18.88 -5.96
C PRO A 298 -12.13 -19.66 -6.30
N GLU A 299 -11.01 -18.98 -6.53
CA GLU A 299 -9.77 -19.64 -6.98
C GLU A 299 -9.08 -20.48 -5.88
N GLN A 300 -9.24 -20.09 -4.62
CA GLN A 300 -8.68 -20.81 -3.48
C GLN A 300 -9.67 -21.86 -2.91
N PHE A 301 -10.92 -21.78 -3.33
CA PHE A 301 -12.02 -22.59 -2.82
C PHE A 301 -12.62 -23.54 -3.87
N SER A 302 -12.09 -23.60 -5.09
CA SER A 302 -12.49 -24.59 -6.10
C SER A 302 -12.39 -26.04 -5.61
N GLU A 303 -11.64 -26.27 -4.52
CA GLU A 303 -11.57 -27.54 -3.82
C GLU A 303 -12.69 -27.72 -2.76
N MET A 304 -13.55 -26.72 -2.58
CA MET A 304 -14.59 -26.71 -1.54
C MET A 304 -15.97 -26.93 -2.17
N SER A 305 -16.47 -28.12 -2.10
CA SER A 305 -17.87 -28.46 -2.44
C SER A 305 -18.84 -27.72 -1.52
N GLY A 306 -19.73 -26.89 -2.07
CA GLY A 306 -20.84 -26.27 -1.35
C GLY A 306 -20.89 -24.75 -1.27
N PHE A 307 -20.03 -24.03 -1.99
CA PHE A 307 -20.09 -22.57 -2.05
C PHE A 307 -21.00 -22.12 -3.21
N ASP A 308 -22.06 -21.38 -2.87
CA ASP A 308 -23.01 -20.83 -3.85
C ASP A 308 -22.47 -19.51 -4.43
N PHE A 309 -21.75 -19.61 -5.55
CA PHE A 309 -21.18 -18.48 -6.25
C PHE A 309 -22.21 -17.57 -6.92
N GLU A 310 -23.36 -18.10 -7.33
CA GLU A 310 -24.41 -17.31 -7.97
C GLU A 310 -25.00 -16.31 -6.98
N ARG A 311 -25.22 -16.73 -5.76
CA ARG A 311 -25.71 -15.87 -4.68
C ARG A 311 -24.70 -14.77 -4.26
N PHE A 312 -23.40 -15.01 -4.45
CA PHE A 312 -22.35 -14.02 -4.19
C PHE A 312 -22.19 -13.02 -5.34
N SER A 313 -22.38 -13.44 -6.58
CA SER A 313 -22.33 -12.53 -7.73
C SER A 313 -23.45 -11.49 -7.70
N GLU A 314 -24.61 -11.80 -7.10
CA GLU A 314 -25.70 -10.86 -6.89
C GLU A 314 -25.39 -9.78 -5.83
N ILE A 315 -24.48 -10.06 -4.90
CA ILE A 315 -24.06 -9.14 -3.82
C ILE A 315 -22.86 -8.29 -4.22
N ILE A 316 -22.11 -8.71 -5.23
CA ILE A 316 -20.96 -7.99 -5.75
C ILE A 316 -21.49 -7.01 -6.82
N PRO A 317 -21.54 -5.68 -6.53
CA PRO A 317 -21.83 -4.75 -7.60
C PRO A 317 -20.75 -4.90 -8.66
N GLU A 318 -21.13 -4.99 -9.92
CA GLU A 318 -20.16 -4.86 -11.02
C GLU A 318 -19.31 -3.63 -10.72
N VAL A 319 -18.01 -3.83 -10.59
CA VAL A 319 -17.07 -2.75 -10.36
C VAL A 319 -16.97 -2.01 -11.69
N TYR A 320 -17.94 -1.14 -11.93
CA TYR A 320 -17.75 -0.12 -12.95
C TYR A 320 -16.65 0.80 -12.47
N GLU A 321 -15.52 0.75 -13.14
CA GLU A 321 -14.44 1.70 -13.01
C GLU A 321 -14.99 3.10 -13.32
N GLU A 322 -15.11 3.96 -12.30
CA GLU A 322 -15.15 5.39 -12.44
C GLU A 322 -13.74 5.98 -12.36
#